data_4cb35e874015e8eb2bc7d5de0b4ffef0
#
_entry.id   4cb35e874015e8eb2bc7d5de0b4ffef0
#
_cell.length_a   1.000
_cell.length_b   1.000
_cell.length_c   1.000
_cell.angle_alpha   90.00
_cell.angle_beta   90.00
_cell.angle_gamma   90.00
#
_symmetry.space_group_name_H-M   'P 1'
#
loop_
_entity.id
_entity.type
_entity.pdbx_description
1 polymer ?
#
loop_
_entity_poly.entity_id
_entity_poly.type
_entity_poly.pdbx_seq_one_letter_code
_entity_poly.pdbx_strand_id
1 'polypeptide(L)'
;IESKTSTVERIQQRYVMLDNNQKLDALTRILEGEEYDASIIFVRTKSATEEIAEKLGARGYAVACLNGDMNQAHREQTIRRLKADQLDVIVATDVAARGLDVERISLVINYDIPYDSEAYVHRIGRTGRAGRLGKAILFVSPRERRLLRTIEHATRQPIEKMSLPTGEVIEQRRIESFREQLANTIEAKNLSFFQDLINDWRDKLETTDADLAAALLFLAQKDQPLNVAKQFPEIREPHARGDRPDRTGDRPARFERGDRPERSGDRPERAPRPRREMQGNYNTYRIEVGKEHGVRAGDIVGAIANEANIDSQFIGNIKLFDHFSTVELPAAIPNEIFQHLKK
;
A
#
# COMPACT_ATOMS: atom_id res chain seq x y z
N ILE A 1 -9.63 -10.18 35.48
CA ILE A 1 -8.63 -9.60 34.52
C ILE A 1 -8.25 -10.76 33.60
N GLU A 2 -9.11 -11.03 32.61
CA GLU A 2 -8.74 -11.97 31.55
C GLU A 2 -7.58 -11.36 30.78
N SER A 3 -6.47 -12.10 30.74
CA SER A 3 -5.20 -11.61 30.27
C SER A 3 -5.26 -11.22 28.80
N LYS A 4 -4.81 -10.03 28.44
CA LYS A 4 -4.61 -9.54 27.07
C LYS A 4 -3.81 -10.53 26.18
N THR A 5 -3.16 -11.51 26.77
CA THR A 5 -2.37 -12.57 26.15
C THR A 5 -3.23 -13.61 25.39
N SER A 6 -4.43 -13.94 25.91
CA SER A 6 -5.29 -14.98 25.33
C SER A 6 -5.90 -14.58 23.96
N THR A 7 -6.10 -13.30 23.71
CA THR A 7 -6.66 -12.81 22.43
C THR A 7 -5.61 -12.84 21.32
N VAL A 8 -4.35 -12.55 21.66
CA VAL A 8 -3.24 -12.53 20.66
C VAL A 8 -2.93 -13.94 20.17
N GLU A 9 -3.08 -14.96 21.00
CA GLU A 9 -2.85 -16.38 20.65
C GLU A 9 -3.82 -16.92 19.58
N ARG A 10 -4.99 -16.30 19.43
CA ARG A 10 -6.00 -16.70 18.44
C ARG A 10 -5.89 -15.97 17.10
N ILE A 11 -4.88 -15.10 16.97
CA ILE A 11 -4.68 -14.29 15.78
C ILE A 11 -3.46 -14.82 15.05
N GLN A 12 -3.68 -15.33 13.83
CA GLN A 12 -2.59 -15.67 12.93
C GLN A 12 -1.91 -14.39 12.45
N GLN A 13 -0.67 -14.18 12.85
CA GLN A 13 0.10 -12.99 12.56
C GLN A 13 1.11 -13.25 11.46
N ARG A 14 1.06 -12.45 10.40
CA ARG A 14 1.98 -12.56 9.26
C ARG A 14 2.49 -11.20 8.85
N TYR A 15 3.67 -11.13 8.24
CA TYR A 15 4.18 -9.90 7.65
C TYR A 15 4.64 -10.08 6.22
N VAL A 16 4.58 -9.00 5.44
CA VAL A 16 5.09 -8.92 4.08
C VAL A 16 6.16 -7.84 4.03
N MET A 17 7.31 -8.17 3.42
CA MET A 17 8.38 -7.22 3.20
C MET A 17 8.16 -6.48 1.88
N LEU A 18 7.97 -5.15 1.92
CA LEU A 18 7.57 -4.33 0.78
C LEU A 18 8.30 -3.00 0.76
N ASP A 19 8.52 -2.45 -0.42
CA ASP A 19 8.79 -1.03 -0.58
C ASP A 19 7.48 -0.23 -0.56
N ASN A 20 7.56 1.06 -0.17
CA ASN A 20 6.35 1.88 0.00
C ASN A 20 5.49 2.01 -1.26
N ASN A 21 6.11 2.04 -2.43
CA ASN A 21 5.42 2.09 -3.72
C ASN A 21 4.67 0.81 -4.10
N GLN A 22 4.97 -0.31 -3.42
CA GLN A 22 4.35 -1.61 -3.65
C GLN A 22 3.14 -1.87 -2.73
N LYS A 23 2.95 -1.06 -1.67
CA LYS A 23 1.96 -1.31 -0.63
C LYS A 23 0.52 -1.40 -1.14
N LEU A 24 0.13 -0.54 -2.09
CA LEU A 24 -1.25 -0.53 -2.60
C LEU A 24 -1.53 -1.79 -3.46
N ASP A 25 -0.57 -2.19 -4.29
CA ASP A 25 -0.70 -3.40 -5.10
C ASP A 25 -0.71 -4.65 -4.19
N ALA A 26 0.18 -4.71 -3.21
CA ALA A 26 0.18 -5.75 -2.20
C ALA A 26 -1.15 -5.83 -1.42
N LEU A 27 -1.72 -4.68 -1.04
CA LEU A 27 -3.01 -4.59 -0.38
C LEU A 27 -4.11 -5.21 -1.24
N THR A 28 -4.19 -4.84 -2.52
CA THR A 28 -5.16 -5.39 -3.45
C THR A 28 -5.01 -6.91 -3.58
N ARG A 29 -3.77 -7.42 -3.71
CA ARG A 29 -3.51 -8.87 -3.80
C ARG A 29 -3.93 -9.63 -2.54
N ILE A 30 -3.71 -9.04 -1.37
CA ILE A 30 -4.12 -9.66 -0.10
C ILE A 30 -5.64 -9.69 0.01
N LEU A 31 -6.32 -8.59 -0.33
CA LEU A 31 -7.79 -8.55 -0.30
C LEU A 31 -8.42 -9.53 -1.30
N GLU A 32 -7.79 -9.77 -2.46
CA GLU A 32 -8.21 -10.77 -3.44
C GLU A 32 -7.84 -12.21 -3.04
N GLY A 33 -6.69 -12.37 -2.38
CA GLY A 33 -6.11 -13.68 -2.09
C GLY A 33 -6.45 -14.24 -0.71
N GLU A 34 -6.96 -13.47 0.25
CA GLU A 34 -7.31 -13.93 1.59
C GLU A 34 -8.83 -14.09 1.73
N GLU A 35 -9.25 -15.04 2.52
CA GLU A 35 -10.65 -15.17 2.94
C GLU A 35 -10.88 -14.35 4.19
N TYR A 36 -11.87 -13.48 4.15
CA TYR A 36 -12.31 -12.67 5.28
C TYR A 36 -13.79 -12.29 5.15
N ASP A 37 -14.44 -12.07 6.29
CA ASP A 37 -15.82 -11.57 6.32
C ASP A 37 -15.83 -10.04 6.23
N ALA A 38 -14.98 -9.39 7.03
CA ALA A 38 -14.69 -7.96 6.93
C ALA A 38 -13.24 -7.69 7.30
N SER A 39 -12.68 -6.61 6.75
CA SER A 39 -11.30 -6.19 6.98
C SER A 39 -11.21 -4.77 7.53
N ILE A 40 -10.25 -4.53 8.43
CA ILE A 40 -9.83 -3.19 8.83
C ILE A 40 -8.37 -2.95 8.43
N ILE A 41 -8.13 -1.84 7.74
CA ILE A 41 -6.82 -1.43 7.26
C ILE A 41 -6.36 -0.23 8.09
N PHE A 42 -5.25 -0.37 8.80
CA PHE A 42 -4.67 0.69 9.59
C PHE A 42 -3.64 1.48 8.82
N VAL A 43 -3.85 2.78 8.74
CA VAL A 43 -2.94 3.76 8.12
C VAL A 43 -2.55 4.83 9.13
N ARG A 44 -1.44 5.52 8.85
CA ARG A 44 -0.85 6.50 9.77
C ARG A 44 -1.56 7.84 9.75
N THR A 45 -2.03 8.30 8.60
CA THR A 45 -2.55 9.65 8.40
C THR A 45 -4.02 9.65 7.97
N LYS A 46 -4.73 10.74 8.25
CA LYS A 46 -6.12 10.93 7.81
C LYS A 46 -6.23 10.93 6.29
N SER A 47 -5.36 11.68 5.59
CA SER A 47 -5.33 11.74 4.13
C SER A 47 -5.14 10.36 3.50
N ALA A 48 -4.29 9.51 4.09
CA ALA A 48 -4.13 8.13 3.61
C ALA A 48 -5.40 7.30 3.78
N THR A 49 -6.28 7.58 4.78
CA THR A 49 -7.56 6.86 4.88
C THR A 49 -8.47 7.13 3.70
N GLU A 50 -8.54 8.37 3.27
CA GLU A 50 -9.37 8.81 2.14
C GLU A 50 -8.80 8.31 0.82
N GLU A 51 -7.50 8.52 0.59
CA GLU A 51 -6.80 8.09 -0.63
C GLU A 51 -6.91 6.58 -0.87
N ILE A 52 -6.67 5.76 0.16
CA ILE A 52 -6.73 4.30 0.02
C ILE A 52 -8.18 3.84 -0.14
N ALA A 53 -9.12 4.43 0.58
CA ALA A 53 -10.54 4.10 0.43
C ALA A 53 -11.04 4.44 -0.99
N GLU A 54 -10.67 5.60 -1.54
CA GLU A 54 -11.00 5.99 -2.92
C GLU A 54 -10.42 5.00 -3.93
N LYS A 55 -9.13 4.68 -3.81
CA LYS A 55 -8.45 3.72 -4.70
C LYS A 55 -9.03 2.31 -4.63
N LEU A 56 -9.45 1.86 -3.46
CA LEU A 56 -10.14 0.56 -3.31
C LEU A 56 -11.57 0.63 -3.85
N GLY A 57 -12.31 1.71 -3.60
CA GLY A 57 -13.64 1.93 -4.16
C GLY A 57 -13.65 1.92 -5.69
N ALA A 58 -12.65 2.57 -6.31
CA ALA A 58 -12.47 2.55 -7.77
C ALA A 58 -12.18 1.13 -8.33
N ARG A 59 -11.75 0.19 -7.48
CA ARG A 59 -11.55 -1.24 -7.82
C ARG A 59 -12.76 -2.12 -7.48
N GLY A 60 -13.88 -1.51 -7.07
CA GLY A 60 -15.12 -2.23 -6.79
C GLY A 60 -15.27 -2.76 -5.36
N TYR A 61 -14.36 -2.42 -4.42
CA TYR A 61 -14.52 -2.83 -3.03
C TYR A 61 -15.60 -2.00 -2.33
N ALA A 62 -16.45 -2.65 -1.52
CA ALA A 62 -17.37 -2.00 -0.60
C ALA A 62 -16.59 -1.44 0.60
N VAL A 63 -15.98 -0.27 0.44
CA VAL A 63 -15.04 0.34 1.38
C VAL A 63 -15.53 1.69 1.91
N ALA A 64 -15.15 2.02 3.15
CA ALA A 64 -15.29 3.35 3.70
C ALA A 64 -14.04 3.73 4.53
N CYS A 65 -13.74 5.04 4.60
CA CYS A 65 -12.73 5.55 5.53
C CYS A 65 -13.33 5.81 6.91
N LEU A 66 -12.49 5.77 7.94
CA LEU A 66 -12.82 6.13 9.31
C LEU A 66 -11.67 6.95 9.90
N ASN A 67 -11.85 8.27 10.04
CA ASN A 67 -10.85 9.17 10.57
C ASN A 67 -11.43 10.12 11.64
N GLY A 68 -10.56 10.90 12.28
CA GLY A 68 -10.97 11.75 13.42
C GLY A 68 -11.77 12.98 13.04
N ASP A 69 -11.86 13.35 11.76
CA ASP A 69 -12.60 14.52 11.30
C ASP A 69 -14.07 14.19 10.99
N MET A 70 -14.41 12.90 10.97
CA MET A 70 -15.80 12.46 10.79
C MET A 70 -16.65 12.84 12.00
N ASN A 71 -17.82 13.39 11.75
CA ASN A 71 -18.80 13.57 12.81
C ASN A 71 -19.32 12.23 13.35
N GLN A 72 -19.83 12.24 14.56
CA GLN A 72 -20.26 11.01 15.25
C GLN A 72 -21.36 10.26 14.48
N ALA A 73 -22.28 10.98 13.84
CA ALA A 73 -23.38 10.37 13.07
C ALA A 73 -22.85 9.57 11.85
N HIS A 74 -21.92 10.13 11.09
CA HIS A 74 -21.29 9.42 9.97
C HIS A 74 -20.46 8.22 10.43
N ARG A 75 -19.75 8.36 11.56
CA ARG A 75 -19.01 7.25 12.15
C ARG A 75 -19.95 6.08 12.51
N GLU A 76 -21.04 6.36 13.19
CA GLU A 76 -22.04 5.35 13.58
C GLU A 76 -22.71 4.72 12.36
N GLN A 77 -23.01 5.52 11.34
CA GLN A 77 -23.56 5.03 10.08
C GLN A 77 -22.58 4.07 9.39
N THR A 78 -21.30 4.41 9.32
CA THR A 78 -20.26 3.55 8.74
C THR A 78 -20.16 2.23 9.51
N ILE A 79 -20.17 2.28 10.83
CA ILE A 79 -20.12 1.07 11.67
C ILE A 79 -21.39 0.22 11.47
N ARG A 80 -22.57 0.82 11.38
CA ARG A 80 -23.81 0.09 11.09
C ARG A 80 -23.77 -0.61 9.74
N ARG A 81 -23.27 0.08 8.70
CA ARG A 81 -23.09 -0.50 7.35
C ARG A 81 -22.14 -1.68 7.36
N LEU A 82 -21.01 -1.58 8.10
CA LEU A 82 -20.07 -2.68 8.26
C LEU A 82 -20.70 -3.89 8.97
N LYS A 83 -21.49 -3.65 10.03
CA LYS A 83 -22.23 -4.71 10.74
C LYS A 83 -23.32 -5.37 9.90
N ALA A 84 -23.93 -4.60 8.99
CA ALA A 84 -25.04 -5.03 8.13
C ALA A 84 -24.58 -5.63 6.78
N ASP A 85 -23.29 -5.98 6.64
CA ASP A 85 -22.73 -6.57 5.42
C ASP A 85 -22.85 -5.67 4.16
N GLN A 86 -22.90 -4.36 4.36
CA GLN A 86 -22.94 -3.36 3.29
C GLN A 86 -21.56 -2.76 3.01
N LEU A 87 -20.58 -3.08 3.83
CA LEU A 87 -19.18 -2.73 3.68
C LEU A 87 -18.33 -3.93 4.07
N ASP A 88 -17.27 -4.18 3.31
CA ASP A 88 -16.33 -5.26 3.58
C ASP A 88 -15.01 -4.76 4.11
N VAL A 89 -14.68 -3.49 3.82
CA VAL A 89 -13.38 -2.90 4.15
C VAL A 89 -13.55 -1.55 4.84
N ILE A 90 -12.84 -1.36 5.95
CA ILE A 90 -12.69 -0.05 6.61
C ILE A 90 -11.22 0.35 6.58
N VAL A 91 -10.92 1.56 6.11
CA VAL A 91 -9.59 2.17 6.21
C VAL A 91 -9.61 3.18 7.36
N ALA A 92 -8.79 2.97 8.38
CA ALA A 92 -8.87 3.74 9.62
C ALA A 92 -7.51 4.19 10.18
N THR A 93 -7.52 5.29 10.92
CA THR A 93 -6.43 5.65 11.85
C THR A 93 -6.64 5.00 13.21
N ASP A 94 -5.59 4.90 14.01
CA ASP A 94 -5.64 4.33 15.36
C ASP A 94 -6.71 5.01 16.24
N VAL A 95 -6.75 6.34 16.20
CA VAL A 95 -7.68 7.15 17.00
C VAL A 95 -9.13 6.85 16.60
N ALA A 96 -9.38 6.79 15.32
CA ALA A 96 -10.73 6.55 14.81
C ALA A 96 -11.21 5.11 15.01
N ALA A 97 -10.31 4.15 15.03
CA ALA A 97 -10.65 2.74 15.27
C ALA A 97 -10.85 2.39 16.75
N ARG A 98 -10.56 3.32 17.69
CA ARG A 98 -10.82 3.07 19.12
C ARG A 98 -12.29 2.83 19.39
N GLY A 99 -12.59 1.81 20.17
CA GLY A 99 -13.97 1.44 20.49
C GLY A 99 -14.75 0.77 19.35
N LEU A 100 -14.10 0.52 18.20
CA LEU A 100 -14.70 -0.26 17.14
C LEU A 100 -14.87 -1.71 17.62
N ASP A 101 -16.11 -2.12 17.81
CA ASP A 101 -16.49 -3.47 18.23
C ASP A 101 -17.43 -4.08 17.18
N VAL A 102 -16.81 -4.81 16.25
CA VAL A 102 -17.50 -5.50 15.15
C VAL A 102 -16.93 -6.90 15.04
N GLU A 103 -17.71 -7.89 15.44
CA GLU A 103 -17.31 -9.30 15.48
C GLU A 103 -16.99 -9.87 14.08
N ARG A 104 -17.58 -9.28 13.06
CA ARG A 104 -17.38 -9.66 11.65
C ARG A 104 -15.97 -9.40 11.14
N ILE A 105 -15.18 -8.53 11.80
CA ILE A 105 -13.79 -8.27 11.38
C ILE A 105 -12.93 -9.51 11.60
N SER A 106 -12.61 -10.21 10.52
CA SER A 106 -11.76 -11.41 10.53
C SER A 106 -10.33 -11.13 10.05
N LEU A 107 -10.09 -9.99 9.36
CA LEU A 107 -8.79 -9.60 8.85
C LEU A 107 -8.40 -8.19 9.31
N VAL A 108 -7.20 -8.04 9.85
CA VAL A 108 -6.56 -6.77 10.18
C VAL A 108 -5.33 -6.57 9.31
N ILE A 109 -5.24 -5.47 8.58
CA ILE A 109 -4.07 -5.13 7.79
C ILE A 109 -3.42 -3.88 8.36
N ASN A 110 -2.18 -3.99 8.83
CA ASN A 110 -1.36 -2.85 9.21
C ASN A 110 -0.62 -2.36 7.96
N TYR A 111 -1.26 -1.51 7.17
CA TYR A 111 -0.67 -0.88 5.97
C TYR A 111 0.56 -0.04 6.33
N ASP A 112 0.50 0.62 7.49
CA ASP A 112 1.64 1.27 8.12
C ASP A 112 1.93 0.60 9.46
N ILE A 113 3.19 0.22 9.64
CA ILE A 113 3.65 -0.36 10.91
C ILE A 113 3.44 0.66 12.05
N PRO A 114 2.86 0.27 13.20
CA PRO A 114 2.74 1.15 14.35
C PRO A 114 4.10 1.47 14.97
N TYR A 115 4.21 2.59 15.65
CA TYR A 115 5.46 3.01 16.28
C TYR A 115 5.81 2.22 17.56
N ASP A 116 4.80 1.65 18.21
CA ASP A 116 4.96 0.89 19.44
C ASP A 116 4.14 -0.42 19.41
N SER A 117 4.53 -1.32 20.31
CA SER A 117 3.92 -2.66 20.40
C SER A 117 2.52 -2.63 21.02
N GLU A 118 2.18 -1.65 21.85
CA GLU A 118 0.86 -1.54 22.44
C GLU A 118 -0.17 -1.16 21.37
N ALA A 119 0.17 -0.19 20.51
CA ALA A 119 -0.65 0.16 19.36
C ALA A 119 -0.86 -1.06 18.42
N TYR A 120 0.21 -1.87 18.20
CA TYR A 120 0.08 -3.10 17.42
C TYR A 120 -0.96 -4.06 18.02
N VAL A 121 -0.85 -4.35 19.31
CA VAL A 121 -1.78 -5.25 20.02
C VAL A 121 -3.22 -4.71 19.96
N HIS A 122 -3.40 -3.40 20.13
CA HIS A 122 -4.71 -2.75 20.03
C HIS A 122 -5.32 -2.84 18.63
N ARG A 123 -4.49 -2.78 17.59
CA ARG A 123 -4.93 -2.95 16.19
C ARG A 123 -5.35 -4.38 15.92
N ILE A 124 -4.50 -5.35 16.19
CA ILE A 124 -4.84 -6.75 15.93
C ILE A 124 -5.98 -7.26 16.80
N GLY A 125 -6.16 -6.72 18.00
CA GLY A 125 -7.33 -6.97 18.86
C GLY A 125 -8.67 -6.47 18.29
N ARG A 126 -8.72 -5.95 17.06
CA ARG A 126 -9.98 -5.70 16.34
C ARG A 126 -10.53 -6.98 15.71
N THR A 127 -9.69 -8.01 15.53
CA THR A 127 -10.10 -9.35 15.12
C THR A 127 -9.91 -10.38 16.24
N GLY A 128 -10.24 -11.64 16.00
CA GLY A 128 -10.11 -12.71 17.00
C GLY A 128 -11.06 -12.58 18.19
N ARG A 129 -12.18 -11.88 18.01
CA ARG A 129 -13.19 -11.64 19.06
C ARG A 129 -14.22 -12.75 19.13
N ALA A 130 -14.93 -12.82 20.26
CA ALA A 130 -15.99 -13.80 20.52
C ALA A 130 -15.56 -15.26 20.24
N GLY A 131 -14.27 -15.59 20.48
CA GLY A 131 -13.79 -16.96 20.27
C GLY A 131 -13.44 -17.33 18.83
N ARG A 132 -13.63 -16.42 17.87
CA ARG A 132 -13.28 -16.62 16.44
C ARG A 132 -11.77 -16.52 16.21
N LEU A 133 -11.31 -17.19 15.17
CA LEU A 133 -9.93 -17.02 14.68
C LEU A 133 -9.83 -15.71 13.90
N GLY A 134 -8.73 -14.98 14.10
CA GLY A 134 -8.42 -13.75 13.38
C GLY A 134 -7.15 -13.87 12.55
N LYS A 135 -7.04 -13.03 11.53
CA LYS A 135 -5.82 -12.88 10.74
C LYS A 135 -5.31 -11.45 10.87
N ALA A 136 -4.00 -11.29 11.04
CA ALA A 136 -3.33 -9.99 11.06
C ALA A 136 -2.15 -9.99 10.10
N ILE A 137 -2.10 -9.02 9.21
CA ILE A 137 -1.03 -8.88 8.22
C ILE A 137 -0.36 -7.51 8.42
N LEU A 138 0.97 -7.52 8.50
CA LEU A 138 1.78 -6.33 8.73
C LEU A 138 2.66 -6.03 7.51
N PHE A 139 2.55 -4.84 6.96
CA PHE A 139 3.45 -4.35 5.92
C PHE A 139 4.69 -3.75 6.55
N VAL A 140 5.85 -4.22 6.13
CA VAL A 140 7.14 -3.85 6.70
C VAL A 140 8.08 -3.45 5.58
N SER A 141 8.60 -2.22 5.63
CA SER A 141 9.67 -1.82 4.74
C SER A 141 11.04 -2.28 5.28
N PRO A 142 12.09 -2.37 4.45
CA PRO A 142 13.42 -2.72 4.91
C PRO A 142 13.96 -1.85 6.05
N ARG A 143 13.53 -0.58 6.09
CA ARG A 143 13.92 0.37 7.15
C ARG A 143 13.20 0.11 8.48
N GLU A 144 12.05 -0.52 8.45
CA GLU A 144 11.17 -0.77 9.59
C GLU A 144 11.42 -2.14 10.27
N ARG A 145 12.40 -2.92 9.81
CA ARG A 145 12.77 -4.23 10.41
C ARG A 145 13.04 -4.17 11.92
N ARG A 146 13.56 -3.03 12.42
CA ARG A 146 13.78 -2.86 13.86
C ARG A 146 12.45 -2.79 14.62
N LEU A 147 11.44 -2.09 14.06
CA LEU A 147 10.10 -2.02 14.67
C LEU A 147 9.44 -3.39 14.69
N LEU A 148 9.56 -4.18 13.62
CA LEU A 148 9.07 -5.57 13.58
C LEU A 148 9.66 -6.38 14.75
N ARG A 149 10.99 -6.39 14.91
CA ARG A 149 11.66 -7.11 16.00
C ARG A 149 11.20 -6.62 17.38
N THR A 150 10.99 -5.32 17.56
CA THR A 150 10.46 -4.74 18.79
C THR A 150 9.06 -5.27 19.11
N ILE A 151 8.19 -5.36 18.10
CA ILE A 151 6.84 -5.90 18.24
C ILE A 151 6.90 -7.38 18.60
N GLU A 152 7.68 -8.21 17.89
CA GLU A 152 7.85 -9.64 18.17
C GLU A 152 8.35 -9.88 19.61
N HIS A 153 9.34 -9.10 20.04
CA HIS A 153 9.88 -9.21 21.40
C HIS A 153 8.84 -8.85 22.48
N ALA A 154 8.06 -7.80 22.23
CA ALA A 154 7.05 -7.33 23.18
C ALA A 154 5.82 -8.24 23.25
N THR A 155 5.41 -8.80 22.13
CA THR A 155 4.28 -9.74 22.04
C THR A 155 4.66 -11.16 22.43
N ARG A 156 5.96 -11.46 22.50
CA ARG A 156 6.54 -12.81 22.73
C ARG A 156 6.04 -13.84 21.71
N GLN A 157 5.65 -13.39 20.54
CA GLN A 157 5.19 -14.25 19.43
C GLN A 157 5.95 -13.87 18.17
N PRO A 158 6.49 -14.84 17.43
CA PRO A 158 7.07 -14.60 16.12
C PRO A 158 5.95 -14.23 15.13
N ILE A 159 6.23 -13.27 14.26
CA ILE A 159 5.33 -12.92 13.15
C ILE A 159 5.87 -13.60 11.91
N GLU A 160 5.09 -14.50 11.32
CA GLU A 160 5.52 -15.29 10.18
C GLU A 160 5.65 -14.46 8.91
N LYS A 161 6.74 -14.65 8.17
CA LYS A 161 6.89 -14.05 6.86
C LYS A 161 5.96 -14.74 5.86
N MET A 162 5.17 -13.95 5.11
CA MET A 162 4.35 -14.47 4.03
C MET A 162 4.77 -13.91 2.67
N SER A 163 4.59 -14.67 1.62
CA SER A 163 4.64 -14.22 0.24
C SER A 163 3.28 -13.69 -0.19
N LEU A 164 3.28 -12.70 -1.07
CA LEU A 164 2.03 -12.20 -1.65
C LEU A 164 1.37 -13.25 -2.56
N PRO A 165 0.04 -13.30 -2.61
CA PRO A 165 -0.67 -14.13 -3.58
C PRO A 165 -0.20 -13.84 -5.00
N THR A 166 0.07 -14.88 -5.78
CA THR A 166 0.40 -14.76 -7.19
C THR A 166 -0.84 -14.46 -8.02
N GLY A 167 -0.65 -13.95 -9.24
CA GLY A 167 -1.77 -13.71 -10.15
C GLY A 167 -2.59 -14.98 -10.43
N GLU A 168 -1.93 -16.14 -10.49
CA GLU A 168 -2.59 -17.45 -10.67
C GLU A 168 -3.50 -17.81 -9.49
N VAL A 169 -3.06 -17.58 -8.27
CA VAL A 169 -3.85 -17.81 -7.05
C VAL A 169 -5.09 -16.91 -7.03
N ILE A 170 -4.93 -15.64 -7.41
CA ILE A 170 -6.02 -14.68 -7.48
C ILE A 170 -7.02 -15.09 -8.57
N GLU A 171 -6.53 -15.48 -9.74
CA GLU A 171 -7.35 -15.97 -10.86
C GLU A 171 -8.20 -17.18 -10.44
N GLN A 172 -7.57 -18.17 -9.85
CA GLN A 172 -8.26 -19.38 -9.36
C GLN A 172 -9.35 -19.04 -8.35
N ARG A 173 -9.08 -18.12 -7.41
CA ARG A 173 -10.09 -17.68 -6.43
C ARG A 173 -11.26 -16.95 -7.06
N ARG A 174 -11.01 -16.08 -8.03
CA ARG A 174 -12.09 -15.41 -8.75
C ARG A 174 -12.98 -16.40 -9.50
N ILE A 175 -12.35 -17.36 -10.17
CA ILE A 175 -13.08 -18.44 -10.88
C ILE A 175 -13.94 -19.23 -9.89
N GLU A 176 -13.38 -19.61 -8.75
CA GLU A 176 -14.10 -20.39 -7.74
C GLU A 176 -15.26 -19.60 -7.13
N SER A 177 -15.03 -18.35 -6.72
CA SER A 177 -16.08 -17.49 -6.20
C SER A 177 -17.21 -17.24 -7.22
N PHE A 178 -16.86 -17.07 -8.50
CA PHE A 178 -17.86 -16.92 -9.56
C PHE A 178 -18.64 -18.22 -9.76
N ARG A 179 -17.98 -19.38 -9.69
CA ARG A 179 -18.63 -20.70 -9.78
C ARG A 179 -19.65 -20.88 -8.65
N GLU A 180 -19.30 -20.51 -7.42
CA GLU A 180 -20.21 -20.58 -6.27
C GLU A 180 -21.42 -19.63 -6.44
N GLN A 181 -21.17 -18.40 -6.90
CA GLN A 181 -22.25 -17.46 -7.19
C GLN A 181 -23.23 -18.00 -8.27
N LEU A 182 -22.65 -18.62 -9.31
CA LEU A 182 -23.44 -19.24 -10.37
C LEU A 182 -24.28 -20.41 -9.82
N ALA A 183 -23.70 -21.30 -9.03
CA ALA A 183 -24.40 -22.41 -8.40
C ALA A 183 -25.56 -21.93 -7.52
N ASN A 184 -25.29 -20.97 -6.62
CA ASN A 184 -26.31 -20.37 -5.76
C ASN A 184 -27.43 -19.70 -6.58
N THR A 185 -27.10 -19.07 -7.71
CA THR A 185 -28.10 -18.42 -8.58
C THR A 185 -28.99 -19.46 -9.25
N ILE A 186 -28.43 -20.58 -9.71
CA ILE A 186 -29.18 -21.68 -10.32
C ILE A 186 -30.18 -22.27 -9.32
N GLU A 187 -29.74 -22.46 -8.06
CA GLU A 187 -30.60 -23.05 -7.02
C GLU A 187 -31.67 -22.08 -6.50
N ALA A 188 -31.32 -20.80 -6.32
CA ALA A 188 -32.18 -19.85 -5.64
C ALA A 188 -33.17 -19.10 -6.54
N LYS A 189 -32.96 -19.06 -7.86
CA LYS A 189 -33.72 -18.22 -8.79
C LYS A 189 -34.53 -19.02 -9.81
N ASN A 190 -35.73 -18.51 -10.11
CA ASN A 190 -36.47 -19.00 -11.29
C ASN A 190 -35.84 -18.40 -12.56
N LEU A 191 -35.19 -19.25 -13.35
CA LEU A 191 -34.48 -18.86 -14.55
C LEU A 191 -35.27 -19.10 -15.86
N SER A 192 -36.57 -19.49 -15.79
CA SER A 192 -37.38 -19.86 -16.97
C SER A 192 -37.39 -18.76 -18.02
N PHE A 193 -37.62 -17.51 -17.63
CA PHE A 193 -37.58 -16.37 -18.57
C PHE A 193 -36.24 -16.25 -19.30
N PHE A 194 -35.15 -16.42 -18.60
CA PHE A 194 -33.79 -16.34 -19.19
C PHE A 194 -33.48 -17.55 -20.08
N GLN A 195 -34.01 -18.72 -19.71
CA GLN A 195 -33.88 -19.93 -20.54
C GLN A 195 -34.65 -19.77 -21.89
N ASP A 196 -35.86 -19.19 -21.87
CA ASP A 196 -36.61 -18.87 -23.09
C ASP A 196 -35.86 -17.87 -23.99
N LEU A 197 -35.23 -16.84 -23.40
CA LEU A 197 -34.38 -15.90 -24.12
C LEU A 197 -33.17 -16.58 -24.76
N ILE A 198 -32.49 -17.45 -24.04
CA ILE A 198 -31.32 -18.20 -24.55
C ILE A 198 -31.73 -19.05 -25.75
N ASN A 199 -32.87 -19.75 -25.67
CA ASN A 199 -33.38 -20.56 -26.79
C ASN A 199 -33.68 -19.68 -28.03
N ASP A 200 -34.34 -18.54 -27.86
CA ASP A 200 -34.63 -17.60 -28.96
C ASP A 200 -33.34 -17.04 -29.58
N TRP A 201 -32.35 -16.66 -28.74
CA TRP A 201 -31.07 -16.14 -29.22
C TRP A 201 -30.21 -17.20 -29.90
N ARG A 202 -30.21 -18.44 -29.39
CA ARG A 202 -29.52 -19.56 -30.05
C ARG A 202 -29.99 -19.74 -31.48
N ASP A 203 -31.32 -19.72 -31.68
CA ASP A 203 -31.92 -19.93 -32.97
C ASP A 203 -31.69 -18.72 -33.91
N LYS A 204 -31.78 -17.50 -33.41
CA LYS A 204 -31.54 -16.26 -34.17
C LYS A 204 -30.08 -16.02 -34.54
N LEU A 205 -29.16 -16.41 -33.71
CA LEU A 205 -27.73 -16.22 -33.93
C LEU A 205 -27.06 -17.44 -34.55
N GLU A 206 -27.82 -18.50 -34.82
CA GLU A 206 -27.33 -19.76 -35.38
C GLU A 206 -26.08 -20.30 -34.62
N THR A 207 -26.13 -20.26 -33.28
CA THR A 207 -24.98 -20.56 -32.42
C THR A 207 -25.29 -21.71 -31.44
N THR A 208 -24.32 -22.15 -30.67
CA THR A 208 -24.51 -23.18 -29.66
C THR A 208 -24.76 -22.59 -28.26
N ASP A 209 -25.40 -23.37 -27.36
CA ASP A 209 -25.60 -22.97 -25.98
C ASP A 209 -24.25 -22.70 -25.27
N ALA A 210 -23.19 -23.43 -25.65
CA ALA A 210 -21.86 -23.23 -25.12
C ALA A 210 -21.24 -21.88 -25.53
N ASP A 211 -21.41 -21.47 -26.77
CA ASP A 211 -20.92 -20.20 -27.28
C ASP A 211 -21.68 -19.02 -26.65
N LEU A 212 -23.03 -19.16 -26.51
CA LEU A 212 -23.85 -18.17 -25.81
C LEU A 212 -23.42 -18.05 -24.32
N ALA A 213 -23.23 -19.18 -23.63
CA ALA A 213 -22.77 -19.18 -22.27
C ALA A 213 -21.38 -18.51 -22.13
N ALA A 214 -20.45 -18.81 -23.05
CA ALA A 214 -19.13 -18.19 -23.08
C ALA A 214 -19.21 -16.67 -23.33
N ALA A 215 -20.05 -16.23 -24.24
CA ALA A 215 -20.26 -14.80 -24.51
C ALA A 215 -20.89 -14.08 -23.32
N LEU A 216 -21.90 -14.67 -22.69
CA LEU A 216 -22.52 -14.11 -21.48
C LEU A 216 -21.55 -14.06 -20.31
N LEU A 217 -20.72 -15.10 -20.11
CA LEU A 217 -19.67 -15.11 -19.12
C LEU A 217 -18.63 -14.01 -19.40
N PHE A 218 -18.22 -13.84 -20.65
CA PHE A 218 -17.30 -12.76 -21.04
C PHE A 218 -17.86 -11.38 -20.73
N LEU A 219 -19.15 -11.15 -21.00
CA LEU A 219 -19.83 -9.88 -20.69
C LEU A 219 -19.99 -9.66 -19.18
N ALA A 220 -20.34 -10.71 -18.43
CA ALA A 220 -20.54 -10.64 -16.98
C ALA A 220 -19.26 -10.30 -16.21
N GLN A 221 -18.08 -10.69 -16.71
CA GLN A 221 -16.80 -10.42 -16.07
C GLN A 221 -16.18 -9.06 -16.43
N LYS A 222 -16.89 -8.18 -17.15
CA LYS A 222 -16.33 -6.92 -17.68
C LYS A 222 -15.75 -6.03 -16.59
N ASP A 223 -16.41 -5.93 -15.42
CA ASP A 223 -15.97 -5.10 -14.30
C ASP A 223 -14.97 -5.83 -13.40
N GLN A 224 -15.02 -7.16 -13.34
CA GLN A 224 -14.10 -8.00 -12.59
C GLN A 224 -13.60 -9.16 -13.47
N PRO A 225 -12.54 -8.95 -14.26
CA PRO A 225 -12.00 -9.96 -15.14
C PRO A 225 -11.59 -11.23 -14.38
N LEU A 226 -11.99 -12.40 -14.86
CA LEU A 226 -11.57 -13.68 -14.31
C LEU A 226 -10.12 -13.99 -14.68
N ASN A 227 -9.69 -13.69 -15.90
CA ASN A 227 -8.33 -13.91 -16.36
C ASN A 227 -7.44 -12.73 -15.98
N VAL A 228 -6.81 -12.82 -14.82
CA VAL A 228 -6.00 -11.72 -14.25
C VAL A 228 -4.57 -12.10 -13.94
N ALA A 229 -4.15 -13.33 -14.19
CA ALA A 229 -2.80 -13.81 -13.86
C ALA A 229 -1.69 -12.87 -14.37
N LYS A 230 -1.86 -12.32 -15.59
CA LYS A 230 -0.91 -11.37 -16.19
C LYS A 230 -1.01 -9.93 -15.65
N GLN A 231 -2.09 -9.57 -14.99
CA GLN A 231 -2.27 -8.22 -14.41
C GLN A 231 -1.52 -8.05 -13.08
N PHE A 232 -1.14 -9.16 -12.45
CA PHE A 232 -0.39 -9.18 -11.20
C PHE A 232 1.02 -9.72 -11.42
N PRO A 233 1.95 -8.92 -11.98
CA PRO A 233 3.33 -9.34 -12.17
C PRO A 233 3.98 -9.63 -10.81
N GLU A 234 4.97 -10.50 -10.79
CA GLU A 234 5.65 -10.88 -9.56
C GLU A 234 6.26 -9.64 -8.85
N ILE A 235 5.83 -9.40 -7.62
CA ILE A 235 6.41 -8.33 -6.78
C ILE A 235 7.73 -8.86 -6.24
N ARG A 236 8.85 -8.30 -6.72
CA ARG A 236 10.17 -8.63 -6.19
C ARG A 236 10.30 -8.10 -4.77
N GLU A 237 10.68 -8.99 -3.87
CA GLU A 237 11.03 -8.57 -2.51
C GLU A 237 12.19 -7.56 -2.54
N PRO A 238 12.13 -6.51 -1.70
CA PRO A 238 13.26 -5.59 -1.58
C PRO A 238 14.50 -6.38 -1.16
N HIS A 239 15.52 -6.38 -2.00
CA HIS A 239 16.80 -6.98 -1.63
C HIS A 239 17.33 -6.28 -0.38
N ALA A 240 17.58 -7.04 0.67
CA ALA A 240 18.38 -6.54 1.77
C ALA A 240 19.72 -6.08 1.17
N ARG A 241 19.94 -4.77 1.08
CA ARG A 241 21.28 -4.26 0.85
C ARG A 241 22.14 -4.88 1.94
N GLY A 242 23.00 -5.82 1.54
CA GLY A 242 23.68 -6.77 2.35
C GLY A 242 23.95 -6.28 3.77
N ASP A 243 23.57 -7.06 4.75
CA ASP A 243 24.18 -7.04 6.05
C ASP A 243 25.71 -7.03 5.78
N ARG A 244 26.31 -5.85 5.89
CA ARG A 244 27.76 -5.83 6.01
C ARG A 244 28.04 -6.67 7.22
N PRO A 245 28.78 -7.78 7.09
CA PRO A 245 29.16 -8.55 8.25
C PRO A 245 29.80 -7.58 9.22
N ASP A 246 29.25 -7.58 10.44
CA ASP A 246 29.84 -6.87 11.56
C ASP A 246 31.31 -7.29 11.60
N ARG A 247 32.18 -6.36 11.22
CA ARG A 247 33.62 -6.54 11.38
C ARG A 247 33.93 -6.41 12.88
N THR A 248 33.43 -7.36 13.66
CA THR A 248 34.04 -7.74 14.93
C THR A 248 35.17 -8.71 14.61
N GLY A 249 36.19 -8.22 13.97
CA GLY A 249 37.42 -8.90 13.70
C GLY A 249 38.54 -8.06 14.31
N ASP A 250 39.06 -8.55 15.42
CA ASP A 250 40.38 -8.32 15.99
C ASP A 250 41.03 -6.96 15.70
N ARG A 251 40.95 -6.05 16.62
CA ARG A 251 41.93 -5.01 16.79
C ARG A 251 43.14 -5.62 17.51
N PRO A 252 44.29 -5.75 16.86
CA PRO A 252 45.51 -6.08 17.58
C PRO A 252 45.86 -4.94 18.54
N ALA A 253 46.44 -5.35 19.65
CA ALA A 253 46.75 -4.56 20.83
C ALA A 253 47.52 -3.27 20.54
N ARG A 254 47.10 -2.26 21.19
CA ARG A 254 47.66 -0.96 21.44
C ARG A 254 49.16 -1.04 21.76
N PHE A 255 50.00 -0.49 20.93
CA PHE A 255 51.33 -0.04 21.33
C PHE A 255 51.25 1.38 21.85
N GLU A 256 51.76 1.55 23.09
CA GLU A 256 51.90 2.82 23.80
C GLU A 256 53.03 3.67 23.22
N ARG A 257 52.89 4.97 23.40
CA ARG A 257 53.85 6.08 23.47
C ARG A 257 54.22 6.81 22.19
N GLY A 258 54.01 8.09 22.30
CA GLY A 258 54.70 9.11 21.53
C GLY A 258 53.96 10.45 21.54
N ASP A 259 54.49 11.38 22.33
CA ASP A 259 54.24 12.79 22.49
C ASP A 259 53.48 13.52 21.37
N ARG A 260 52.53 14.34 21.80
CA ARG A 260 51.81 15.33 21.06
C ARG A 260 52.61 16.61 20.90
N PRO A 261 52.61 17.25 19.77
CA PRO A 261 52.49 18.70 19.71
C PRO A 261 51.15 19.15 19.11
N GLU A 262 50.55 20.13 19.77
CA GLU A 262 49.43 20.92 19.27
C GLU A 262 49.73 21.51 17.91
N ARG A 263 48.86 21.31 16.95
CA ARG A 263 48.72 22.15 15.77
C ARG A 263 47.27 22.52 15.58
N SER A 264 47.01 23.77 15.88
CA SER A 264 45.93 24.59 15.33
C SER A 264 46.05 24.60 13.78
N GLY A 265 44.93 24.50 13.10
CA GLY A 265 44.87 24.89 11.71
C GLY A 265 44.07 23.97 10.83
N ASP A 266 43.02 24.51 10.31
CA ASP A 266 42.31 24.22 9.06
C ASP A 266 41.90 22.77 8.76
N ARG A 267 40.60 22.54 8.87
CA ARG A 267 39.91 21.45 8.18
C ARG A 267 39.91 21.73 6.68
N PRO A 268 40.52 20.93 5.85
CA PRO A 268 40.34 21.09 4.41
C PRO A 268 38.89 20.75 4.03
N GLU A 269 38.22 21.69 3.35
CA GLU A 269 36.95 21.49 2.65
C GLU A 269 37.05 20.20 1.80
N ARG A 270 36.07 19.33 2.03
CA ARG A 270 35.89 18.16 1.14
C ARG A 270 35.63 18.65 -0.27
N ALA A 271 36.53 18.32 -1.18
CA ALA A 271 36.36 18.55 -2.60
C ALA A 271 34.99 18.04 -3.08
N PRO A 272 34.29 18.81 -3.92
CA PRO A 272 33.01 18.40 -4.48
C PRO A 272 33.20 17.15 -5.34
N ARG A 273 32.33 16.14 -5.14
CA ARG A 273 32.28 14.95 -6.00
C ARG A 273 32.09 15.39 -7.45
N PRO A 274 32.75 14.73 -8.44
CA PRO A 274 32.63 15.09 -9.83
C PRO A 274 31.14 14.98 -10.25
N ARG A 275 30.59 16.09 -10.78
CA ARG A 275 29.28 16.16 -11.41
C ARG A 275 29.27 15.23 -12.60
N ARG A 276 28.29 14.33 -12.68
CA ARG A 276 27.93 13.66 -13.94
C ARG A 276 27.48 14.77 -14.91
N GLU A 277 28.23 14.98 -15.96
CA GLU A 277 27.81 15.80 -17.08
C GLU A 277 26.62 15.10 -17.75
N MET A 278 25.45 15.68 -17.60
CA MET A 278 24.27 15.25 -18.35
C MET A 278 24.42 15.75 -19.79
N GLN A 279 24.53 14.82 -20.73
CA GLN A 279 24.52 15.14 -22.17
C GLN A 279 23.09 15.41 -22.61
N GLY A 280 22.73 16.68 -22.85
CA GLY A 280 21.44 17.11 -23.35
C GLY A 280 21.30 18.65 -23.33
N ASN A 281 20.47 19.21 -24.22
CA ASN A 281 20.12 20.63 -24.17
C ASN A 281 19.12 20.84 -23.03
N TYR A 282 19.51 21.64 -22.03
CA TYR A 282 18.67 22.03 -20.89
C TYR A 282 18.39 23.54 -20.95
N ASN A 283 17.15 23.90 -20.65
CA ASN A 283 16.75 25.29 -20.44
C ASN A 283 16.60 25.56 -18.94
N THR A 284 17.04 26.76 -18.51
CA THR A 284 16.90 27.18 -17.11
C THR A 284 15.58 27.94 -16.94
N TYR A 285 14.74 27.48 -16.02
CA TYR A 285 13.48 28.10 -15.66
C TYR A 285 13.57 28.70 -14.26
N ARG A 286 12.88 29.83 -14.06
CA ARG A 286 12.76 30.48 -12.77
C ARG A 286 11.41 30.14 -12.13
N ILE A 287 11.44 29.83 -10.84
CA ILE A 287 10.28 29.52 -10.01
C ILE A 287 10.24 30.57 -8.90
N GLU A 288 9.10 31.22 -8.68
CA GLU A 288 8.92 32.30 -7.70
C GLU A 288 8.82 31.80 -6.24
N VAL A 289 9.54 30.72 -5.91
CA VAL A 289 9.62 30.14 -4.57
C VAL A 289 11.08 29.96 -4.19
N GLY A 290 11.47 30.47 -3.03
CA GLY A 290 12.85 30.44 -2.53
C GLY A 290 12.98 30.00 -1.08
N LYS A 291 14.15 30.17 -0.50
CA LYS A 291 14.47 29.73 0.88
C LYS A 291 13.56 30.35 1.94
N GLU A 292 13.13 31.61 1.77
CA GLU A 292 12.24 32.28 2.71
C GLU A 292 10.85 31.64 2.79
N HIS A 293 10.45 30.92 1.73
CA HIS A 293 9.22 30.14 1.70
C HIS A 293 9.37 28.74 2.33
N GLY A 294 10.54 28.43 2.93
CA GLY A 294 10.81 27.14 3.59
C GLY A 294 11.02 25.96 2.63
N VAL A 295 11.17 26.22 1.33
CA VAL A 295 11.27 25.19 0.28
C VAL A 295 12.69 24.67 0.17
N ARG A 296 12.84 23.33 0.05
CA ARG A 296 14.11 22.64 -0.22
C ARG A 296 14.17 22.22 -1.68
N ALA A 297 15.38 22.00 -2.19
CA ALA A 297 15.56 21.51 -3.57
C ALA A 297 14.80 20.19 -3.85
N GLY A 298 14.69 19.31 -2.87
CA GLY A 298 13.92 18.05 -2.98
C GLY A 298 12.41 18.28 -3.15
N ASP A 299 11.85 19.32 -2.55
CA ASP A 299 10.43 19.65 -2.65
C ASP A 299 10.10 20.17 -4.05
N ILE A 300 11.01 20.95 -4.65
CA ILE A 300 10.89 21.44 -6.03
C ILE A 300 10.99 20.28 -7.03
N VAL A 301 11.93 19.33 -6.82
CA VAL A 301 12.01 18.10 -7.65
C VAL A 301 10.72 17.31 -7.56
N GLY A 302 10.20 17.10 -6.35
CA GLY A 302 8.95 16.37 -6.12
C GLY A 302 7.75 17.01 -6.79
N ALA A 303 7.60 18.33 -6.67
CA ALA A 303 6.52 19.08 -7.29
C ALA A 303 6.59 19.00 -8.83
N ILE A 304 7.75 19.25 -9.43
CA ILE A 304 7.92 19.19 -10.89
C ILE A 304 7.70 17.76 -11.40
N ALA A 305 8.24 16.75 -10.71
CA ALA A 305 8.09 15.36 -11.12
C ALA A 305 6.61 14.92 -11.10
N ASN A 306 5.85 15.32 -10.08
CA ASN A 306 4.44 14.98 -9.95
C ASN A 306 3.54 15.76 -10.92
N GLU A 307 3.72 17.10 -11.01
CA GLU A 307 2.85 17.95 -11.83
C GLU A 307 3.13 17.81 -13.33
N ALA A 308 4.41 17.65 -13.69
CA ALA A 308 4.84 17.54 -15.08
C ALA A 308 4.96 16.08 -15.57
N ASN A 309 4.76 15.10 -14.70
CA ASN A 309 4.96 13.67 -14.96
C ASN A 309 6.34 13.37 -15.61
N ILE A 310 7.37 14.11 -15.15
CA ILE A 310 8.76 13.99 -15.60
C ILE A 310 9.52 13.17 -14.57
N ASP A 311 10.22 12.14 -15.01
CA ASP A 311 11.09 11.37 -14.10
C ASP A 311 12.17 12.30 -13.52
N SER A 312 12.37 12.24 -12.21
CA SER A 312 13.32 13.07 -11.45
C SER A 312 14.77 13.00 -11.97
N GLN A 313 15.14 11.95 -12.68
CA GLN A 313 16.46 11.81 -13.34
C GLN A 313 16.67 12.83 -14.48
N PHE A 314 15.59 13.39 -15.07
CA PHE A 314 15.65 14.39 -16.14
C PHE A 314 15.58 15.84 -15.61
N ILE A 315 15.41 16.03 -14.31
CA ILE A 315 15.47 17.35 -13.68
C ILE A 315 16.94 17.67 -13.38
N GLY A 316 17.45 18.72 -14.01
CA GLY A 316 18.83 19.15 -13.90
C GLY A 316 19.13 19.87 -12.57
N ASN A 317 20.05 20.83 -12.62
CA ASN A 317 20.51 21.51 -11.43
C ASN A 317 19.47 22.49 -10.89
N ILE A 318 19.26 22.47 -9.55
CA ILE A 318 18.38 23.42 -8.85
C ILE A 318 19.24 24.34 -7.99
N LYS A 319 19.08 25.64 -8.17
CA LYS A 319 19.70 26.66 -7.33
C LYS A 319 18.62 27.40 -6.56
N LEU A 320 18.71 27.37 -5.23
CA LEU A 320 17.81 28.08 -4.32
C LEU A 320 18.39 29.46 -3.97
N PHE A 321 17.63 30.50 -4.24
CA PHE A 321 17.85 31.87 -3.79
C PHE A 321 16.85 32.20 -2.68
N ASP A 322 16.95 33.37 -2.09
CA ASP A 322 16.11 33.73 -0.95
C ASP A 322 14.63 33.84 -1.35
N HIS A 323 14.30 34.52 -2.46
CA HIS A 323 12.93 34.75 -2.91
C HIS A 323 12.51 33.91 -4.11
N PHE A 324 13.42 33.26 -4.83
CA PHE A 324 13.14 32.46 -6.02
C PHE A 324 14.11 31.28 -6.14
N SER A 325 13.82 30.38 -7.06
CA SER A 325 14.70 29.26 -7.40
C SER A 325 14.86 29.14 -8.90
N THR A 326 15.95 28.53 -9.35
CA THR A 326 16.12 28.17 -10.75
C THR A 326 16.27 26.66 -10.89
N VAL A 327 15.64 26.08 -11.92
CA VAL A 327 15.68 24.65 -12.24
C VAL A 327 16.04 24.47 -13.71
N GLU A 328 16.88 23.50 -13.98
CA GLU A 328 17.25 23.11 -15.36
C GLU A 328 16.36 21.94 -15.78
N LEU A 329 15.62 22.09 -16.87
CA LEU A 329 14.73 21.08 -17.46
C LEU A 329 15.10 20.82 -18.93
N PRO A 330 14.86 19.61 -19.47
CA PRO A 330 15.13 19.31 -20.88
C PRO A 330 14.44 20.29 -21.82
N ALA A 331 15.13 20.73 -22.88
CA ALA A 331 14.59 21.69 -23.85
C ALA A 331 13.39 21.14 -24.66
N ALA A 332 13.18 19.83 -24.65
CA ALA A 332 12.11 19.13 -25.39
C ALA A 332 10.81 18.93 -24.57
N ILE A 333 10.57 19.72 -23.52
CA ILE A 333 9.32 19.60 -22.75
C ILE A 333 8.14 20.11 -23.60
N PRO A 334 7.04 19.35 -23.75
CA PRO A 334 5.84 19.80 -24.42
C PRO A 334 5.24 21.07 -23.82
N ASN A 335 4.78 21.99 -24.66
CA ASN A 335 4.22 23.28 -24.22
C ASN A 335 3.01 23.12 -23.27
N GLU A 336 2.27 22.03 -23.36
CA GLU A 336 1.14 21.72 -22.48
C GLU A 336 1.58 21.54 -21.02
N ILE A 337 2.68 20.85 -20.80
CA ILE A 337 3.27 20.64 -19.47
C ILE A 337 3.77 21.98 -18.89
N PHE A 338 4.37 22.82 -19.75
CA PHE A 338 4.86 24.12 -19.34
C PHE A 338 3.71 25.06 -18.90
N GLN A 339 2.56 25.01 -19.56
CA GLN A 339 1.36 25.76 -19.16
C GLN A 339 0.76 25.26 -17.84
N HIS A 340 0.91 23.99 -17.53
CA HIS A 340 0.47 23.39 -16.24
C HIS A 340 1.34 23.85 -15.08
N LEU A 341 2.65 23.95 -15.27
CA LEU A 341 3.62 24.44 -14.28
C LEU A 341 3.55 25.97 -14.06
N LYS A 342 2.83 26.72 -14.91
CA LYS A 342 2.64 28.18 -14.77
C LYS A 342 1.46 28.57 -13.87
N LYS A 343 0.60 27.66 -13.50
CA LYS A 343 -0.52 27.87 -12.58
C LYS A 343 -0.10 27.65 -11.14
#